data_d93fe91a20a935696184c713afe95f14
#
_entry.id   d93fe91a20a935696184c713afe95f14
#
_cell.length_a   1.000
_cell.length_b   1.000
_cell.length_c   1.000
_cell.angle_alpha   90.00
_cell.angle_beta   90.00
_cell.angle_gamma   90.00
#
_symmetry.space_group_name_H-M   'P 1'
#
loop_
_entity.id
_entity.type
_entity.pdbx_description
1 polymer ?
#
loop_
_entity_poly.entity_id
_entity_poly.type
_entity_poly.pdbx_seq_one_letter_code
_entity_poly.pdbx_strand_id
1 'polypeptide(L)'
;MLEAIVKVRSVNEFAATYGSPRVWLELRRQGFRVGRKRVERVMRTHDLQGAHLRRGWKHGSTRQHPERRGAPDLLNRDFRAKAPNRTWVADRTRLITGEGVLWLASVRDAFANRVVGWAVDPRATTELVLAALDHALASRQVHTGQLIFHSDKGAQYTALRFTQRLVDAGIAPSTGSVGDSFDNALAENLWSTLKIELVYWPGTTFATRAEAEHALLRYIDGWYNPRRIQAGLGGLSPDEYEQAHRQDPEHR
;
A
#
# COMPACT_ATOMS: atom_id res chain seq x y z
N MET A 1 -23.65 -18.30 -12.27
CA MET A 1 -22.61 -17.28 -12.58
C MET A 1 -22.76 -16.02 -11.73
N LEU A 2 -23.96 -15.41 -11.71
CA LEU A 2 -24.22 -14.23 -10.86
C LEU A 2 -23.94 -14.54 -9.38
N GLU A 3 -24.47 -15.63 -8.86
CA GLU A 3 -24.25 -16.07 -7.46
C GLU A 3 -22.76 -16.21 -7.13
N ALA A 4 -21.95 -16.77 -8.04
CA ALA A 4 -20.51 -16.89 -7.84
C ALA A 4 -19.83 -15.51 -7.80
N ILE A 5 -20.24 -14.56 -8.65
CA ILE A 5 -19.75 -13.19 -8.65
C ILE A 5 -20.13 -12.49 -7.33
N VAL A 6 -21.40 -12.63 -6.90
CA VAL A 6 -21.88 -12.05 -5.64
C VAL A 6 -21.09 -12.65 -4.46
N LYS A 7 -20.89 -13.97 -4.43
CA LYS A 7 -20.12 -14.64 -3.39
C LYS A 7 -18.68 -14.11 -3.28
N VAL A 8 -17.99 -13.91 -4.42
CA VAL A 8 -16.64 -13.30 -4.45
C VAL A 8 -16.67 -11.91 -3.84
N ARG A 9 -17.68 -11.10 -4.14
CA ARG A 9 -17.78 -9.71 -3.70
C ARG A 9 -18.33 -9.53 -2.27
N SER A 10 -18.84 -10.60 -1.66
CA SER A 10 -19.39 -10.58 -0.29
C SER A 10 -18.52 -11.30 0.74
N VAL A 11 -17.34 -11.79 0.35
CA VAL A 11 -16.44 -12.52 1.26
C VAL A 11 -15.88 -11.64 2.39
N ASN A 12 -15.86 -10.34 2.16
CA ASN A 12 -15.40 -9.32 3.11
C ASN A 12 -16.03 -7.97 2.73
N GLU A 13 -16.11 -7.01 3.65
CA GLU A 13 -16.65 -5.66 3.42
C GLU A 13 -15.95 -4.92 2.27
N PHE A 14 -14.65 -5.16 2.07
CA PHE A 14 -13.87 -4.53 1.00
C PHE A 14 -13.94 -5.27 -0.34
N ALA A 15 -14.35 -6.53 -0.36
CA ALA A 15 -14.45 -7.32 -1.59
C ALA A 15 -15.46 -6.74 -2.60
N ALA A 16 -16.45 -6.00 -2.12
CA ALA A 16 -17.40 -5.28 -2.95
C ALA A 16 -16.73 -4.24 -3.89
N THR A 17 -15.51 -3.81 -3.56
CA THR A 17 -14.72 -2.89 -4.39
C THR A 17 -14.13 -3.55 -5.64
N TYR A 18 -14.16 -4.88 -5.74
CA TYR A 18 -13.63 -5.59 -6.90
C TYR A 18 -14.45 -5.33 -8.17
N GLY A 19 -13.77 -4.77 -9.18
CA GLY A 19 -14.30 -4.73 -10.54
C GLY A 19 -14.11 -6.05 -11.28
N SER A 20 -14.65 -6.13 -12.48
CA SER A 20 -14.64 -7.34 -13.31
C SER A 20 -13.27 -8.01 -13.51
N PRO A 21 -12.13 -7.28 -13.58
CA PRO A 21 -10.83 -7.93 -13.69
C PRO A 21 -10.46 -8.78 -12.46
N ARG A 22 -10.66 -8.25 -11.24
CA ARG A 22 -10.35 -8.98 -10.00
C ARG A 22 -11.36 -10.07 -9.73
N VAL A 23 -12.65 -9.82 -9.96
CA VAL A 23 -13.70 -10.85 -9.87
C VAL A 23 -13.39 -12.01 -10.80
N TRP A 24 -12.98 -11.74 -12.04
CA TRP A 24 -12.60 -12.79 -12.99
C TRP A 24 -11.39 -13.59 -12.53
N LEU A 25 -10.34 -12.93 -12.01
CA LEU A 25 -9.16 -13.61 -11.47
C LEU A 25 -9.55 -14.52 -10.31
N GLU A 26 -10.37 -14.04 -9.37
CA GLU A 26 -10.82 -14.82 -8.22
C GLU A 26 -11.68 -16.02 -8.63
N LEU A 27 -12.62 -15.85 -9.57
CA LEU A 27 -13.39 -16.96 -10.12
C LEU A 27 -12.50 -18.02 -10.79
N ARG A 28 -11.45 -17.60 -11.50
CA ARG A 28 -10.46 -18.51 -12.07
C ARG A 28 -9.72 -19.31 -11.02
N ARG A 29 -9.33 -18.68 -9.92
CA ARG A 29 -8.69 -19.35 -8.75
C ARG A 29 -9.62 -20.38 -8.11
N GLN A 30 -10.93 -20.11 -8.11
CA GLN A 30 -11.95 -21.04 -7.63
C GLN A 30 -12.33 -22.13 -8.66
N GLY A 31 -11.62 -22.24 -9.79
CA GLY A 31 -11.82 -23.26 -10.81
C GLY A 31 -12.87 -22.94 -11.86
N PHE A 32 -13.50 -21.77 -11.84
CA PHE A 32 -14.47 -21.40 -12.87
C PHE A 32 -13.83 -21.16 -14.23
N ARG A 33 -14.19 -21.92 -15.24
CA ARG A 33 -13.75 -21.72 -16.63
C ARG A 33 -14.63 -20.68 -17.31
N VAL A 34 -14.32 -19.42 -17.11
CA VAL A 34 -15.07 -18.28 -17.64
C VAL A 34 -14.16 -17.22 -18.24
N GLY A 35 -14.57 -16.61 -19.36
CA GLY A 35 -13.86 -15.50 -19.96
C GLY A 35 -14.20 -14.18 -19.28
N ARG A 36 -13.22 -13.25 -19.22
CA ARG A 36 -13.35 -11.93 -18.60
C ARG A 36 -14.55 -11.13 -19.15
N LYS A 37 -14.75 -11.11 -20.48
CA LYS A 37 -15.87 -10.39 -21.11
C LYS A 37 -17.23 -10.89 -20.62
N ARG A 38 -17.38 -12.19 -20.31
CA ARG A 38 -18.63 -12.74 -19.75
C ARG A 38 -18.87 -12.23 -18.34
N VAL A 39 -17.83 -12.23 -17.48
CA VAL A 39 -17.91 -11.68 -16.11
C VAL A 39 -18.30 -10.21 -16.17
N GLU A 40 -17.62 -9.41 -16.99
CA GLU A 40 -17.90 -7.99 -17.18
C GLU A 40 -19.35 -7.74 -17.62
N ARG A 41 -19.86 -8.50 -18.58
CA ARG A 41 -21.24 -8.40 -19.05
C ARG A 41 -22.23 -8.70 -17.92
N VAL A 42 -22.04 -9.80 -17.17
CA VAL A 42 -22.93 -10.16 -16.06
C VAL A 42 -22.91 -9.07 -14.97
N MET A 43 -21.73 -8.58 -14.59
CA MET A 43 -21.61 -7.50 -13.60
C MET A 43 -22.34 -6.24 -14.06
N ARG A 44 -22.18 -5.83 -15.33
CA ARG A 44 -22.85 -4.66 -15.90
C ARG A 44 -24.37 -4.83 -15.94
N THR A 45 -24.87 -6.01 -16.34
CA THR A 45 -26.33 -6.30 -16.42
C THR A 45 -27.00 -6.22 -15.04
N HIS A 46 -26.25 -6.51 -13.96
CA HIS A 46 -26.76 -6.49 -12.58
C HIS A 46 -26.23 -5.29 -11.76
N ASP A 47 -25.77 -4.24 -12.43
CA ASP A 47 -25.24 -3.00 -11.81
C ASP A 47 -24.16 -3.21 -10.75
N LEU A 48 -23.36 -4.26 -10.92
CA LEU A 48 -22.25 -4.58 -10.03
C LEU A 48 -20.99 -3.84 -10.47
N GLN A 49 -20.80 -2.63 -9.97
CA GLN A 49 -19.63 -1.80 -10.29
C GLN A 49 -18.48 -2.05 -9.30
N GLY A 50 -17.24 -1.98 -9.79
CA GLY A 50 -16.04 -1.96 -8.94
C GLY A 50 -15.64 -0.54 -8.56
N ALA A 51 -14.88 -0.41 -7.49
CA ALA A 51 -14.38 0.88 -7.05
C ALA A 51 -13.48 1.52 -8.11
N HIS A 52 -13.74 2.78 -8.42
CA HIS A 52 -12.96 3.59 -9.35
C HIS A 52 -12.95 5.05 -8.93
N LEU A 53 -11.90 5.77 -9.29
CA LEU A 53 -11.86 7.22 -9.14
C LEU A 53 -12.78 7.87 -10.17
N ARG A 54 -13.70 8.74 -9.72
CA ARG A 54 -14.38 9.66 -10.63
C ARG A 54 -13.36 10.67 -11.15
N ARG A 55 -13.25 10.84 -12.48
CA ARG A 55 -12.38 11.85 -13.10
C ARG A 55 -12.72 13.23 -12.56
N GLY A 56 -11.76 13.96 -12.02
CA GLY A 56 -11.95 15.35 -11.59
C GLY A 56 -11.08 15.85 -10.44
N TRP A 57 -10.35 14.97 -9.75
CA TRP A 57 -9.55 15.42 -8.61
C TRP A 57 -8.09 15.72 -9.01
N LYS A 58 -7.80 17.01 -9.17
CA LYS A 58 -6.42 17.51 -9.28
C LYS A 58 -6.05 18.16 -7.95
N HIS A 59 -5.34 17.40 -7.09
CA HIS A 59 -4.64 17.99 -5.97
C HIS A 59 -3.20 18.31 -6.39
N GLY A 60 -2.80 19.56 -6.19
CA GLY A 60 -1.43 19.99 -6.42
C GLY A 60 -0.46 19.27 -5.46
N SER A 61 0.71 18.94 -5.97
CA SER A 61 1.81 18.39 -5.19
C SER A 61 2.31 19.42 -4.17
N THR A 62 2.72 18.93 -2.99
CA THR A 62 3.34 19.75 -1.95
C THR A 62 4.65 20.36 -2.48
N ARG A 63 4.82 21.68 -2.34
CA ARG A 63 6.09 22.33 -2.71
C ARG A 63 7.17 21.93 -1.71
N GLN A 64 8.25 21.34 -2.21
CA GLN A 64 9.42 20.95 -1.41
C GLN A 64 10.34 22.17 -1.17
N HIS A 65 11.03 22.18 -0.02
CA HIS A 65 12.02 23.18 0.31
C HIS A 65 13.36 22.80 -0.34
N PRO A 66 14.00 23.67 -1.18
CA PRO A 66 15.16 23.30 -2.01
C PRO A 66 16.44 22.92 -1.24
N GLU A 67 16.59 23.35 0.01
CA GLU A 67 17.86 23.31 0.76
C GLU A 67 18.07 22.05 1.61
N ARG A 68 17.14 21.07 1.59
CA ARG A 68 17.31 19.88 2.43
C ARG A 68 18.22 18.86 1.76
N ARG A 69 19.36 18.58 2.39
CA ARG A 69 20.25 17.49 2.00
C ARG A 69 19.61 16.17 2.48
N GLY A 70 19.15 15.36 1.52
CA GLY A 70 18.69 13.98 1.75
C GLY A 70 19.79 12.97 1.42
N ALA A 71 19.56 11.70 1.75
CA ALA A 71 20.40 10.61 1.29
C ALA A 71 20.38 10.54 -0.26
N PRO A 72 21.42 9.95 -0.91
CA PRO A 72 21.41 9.78 -2.37
C PRO A 72 20.27 8.87 -2.83
N ASP A 73 19.81 9.05 -4.06
CA ASP A 73 18.90 8.11 -4.68
C ASP A 73 19.66 6.83 -5.06
N LEU A 74 19.35 5.73 -4.36
CA LEU A 74 19.95 4.43 -4.59
C LEU A 74 19.12 3.54 -5.53
N LEU A 75 17.86 3.92 -5.79
CA LEU A 75 16.95 3.10 -6.60
C LEU A 75 16.99 3.44 -8.07
N ASN A 76 17.34 4.68 -8.44
CA ASN A 76 17.36 5.12 -9.84
C ASN A 76 16.09 4.73 -10.60
N ARG A 77 14.91 4.87 -9.97
CA ARG A 77 13.58 4.48 -10.49
C ARG A 77 13.36 2.97 -10.68
N ASP A 78 14.28 2.11 -10.28
CA ASP A 78 14.05 0.67 -10.26
C ASP A 78 13.53 0.24 -8.88
N PHE A 79 12.21 0.20 -8.75
CA PHE A 79 11.51 -0.26 -7.54
C PHE A 79 11.27 -1.78 -7.54
N ARG A 80 11.86 -2.53 -8.46
CA ARG A 80 11.72 -3.98 -8.53
C ARG A 80 12.64 -4.65 -7.54
N ALA A 81 12.08 -5.21 -6.48
CA ALA A 81 12.84 -6.06 -5.56
C ALA A 81 12.78 -7.53 -6.03
N LYS A 82 13.92 -8.23 -5.99
CA LYS A 82 14.00 -9.65 -6.37
C LYS A 82 13.61 -10.59 -5.24
N ALA A 83 13.56 -10.11 -4.00
CA ALA A 83 13.22 -10.86 -2.81
C ALA A 83 12.61 -9.94 -1.75
N PRO A 84 11.89 -10.47 -0.74
CA PRO A 84 11.42 -9.70 0.39
C PRO A 84 12.57 -9.01 1.14
N ASN A 85 12.27 -7.87 1.76
CA ASN A 85 13.21 -7.10 2.58
C ASN A 85 14.49 -6.64 1.85
N ARG A 86 14.37 -6.30 0.55
CA ARG A 86 15.44 -5.69 -0.24
C ARG A 86 15.21 -4.19 -0.47
N THR A 87 13.95 -3.82 -0.66
CA THR A 87 13.56 -2.44 -0.91
C THR A 87 12.26 -2.16 -0.18
N TRP A 88 12.31 -1.26 0.79
CA TRP A 88 11.13 -0.70 1.42
C TRP A 88 10.90 0.71 0.93
N VAL A 89 9.65 1.02 0.65
CA VAL A 89 9.20 2.35 0.23
C VAL A 89 8.26 2.90 1.29
N ALA A 90 8.54 4.11 1.76
CA ALA A 90 7.73 4.77 2.77
C ALA A 90 7.16 6.08 2.28
N ASP A 91 5.97 6.36 2.74
CA ASP A 91 5.28 7.62 2.53
C ASP A 91 4.21 7.83 3.60
N ARG A 92 3.62 9.01 3.61
CA ARG A 92 2.54 9.37 4.53
C ARG A 92 1.40 10.03 3.77
N THR A 93 0.22 9.82 4.28
CA THR A 93 -0.99 10.45 3.79
C THR A 93 -1.86 10.93 4.93
N ARG A 94 -2.98 11.61 4.62
CA ARG A 94 -3.93 12.05 5.63
C ARG A 94 -5.33 11.55 5.32
N LEU A 95 -6.06 11.24 6.36
CA LEU A 95 -7.50 11.03 6.36
C LEU A 95 -8.17 12.19 7.11
N ILE A 96 -9.38 12.52 6.71
CA ILE A 96 -10.19 13.54 7.39
C ILE A 96 -11.21 12.81 8.26
N THR A 97 -11.30 13.20 9.51
CA THR A 97 -12.30 12.72 10.48
C THR A 97 -13.07 13.87 11.08
N GLY A 98 -14.14 13.60 11.80
CA GLY A 98 -14.90 14.61 12.54
C GLY A 98 -14.07 15.32 13.62
N GLU A 99 -13.01 14.67 14.14
CA GLU A 99 -12.04 15.24 15.08
C GLU A 99 -10.86 15.96 14.42
N GLY A 100 -10.88 16.10 13.09
CA GLY A 100 -9.82 16.72 12.30
C GLY A 100 -8.96 15.69 11.57
N VAL A 101 -7.72 16.07 11.25
CA VAL A 101 -6.80 15.24 10.46
C VAL A 101 -6.27 14.07 11.29
N LEU A 102 -6.23 12.89 10.66
CA LEU A 102 -5.44 11.74 11.06
C LEU A 102 -4.36 11.49 10.00
N TRP A 103 -3.09 11.56 10.37
CA TRP A 103 -1.97 11.19 9.51
C TRP A 103 -1.71 9.70 9.61
N LEU A 104 -1.41 9.11 8.47
CA LEU A 104 -1.03 7.71 8.32
C LEU A 104 0.34 7.66 7.64
N ALA A 105 1.33 7.06 8.28
CA ALA A 105 2.59 6.67 7.66
C ALA A 105 2.60 5.16 7.40
N SER A 106 3.19 4.73 6.30
CA SER A 106 3.40 3.31 6.02
C SER A 106 4.76 3.02 5.44
N VAL A 107 5.20 1.81 5.69
CA VAL A 107 6.36 1.16 5.09
C VAL A 107 5.86 -0.02 4.27
N ARG A 108 6.20 -0.05 3.00
CA ARG A 108 5.77 -1.07 2.03
C ARG A 108 6.97 -1.78 1.44
N ASP A 109 6.96 -3.09 1.47
CA ASP A 109 7.95 -3.91 0.77
C ASP A 109 7.63 -3.92 -0.74
N ALA A 110 8.61 -3.52 -1.54
CA ALA A 110 8.47 -3.41 -2.99
C ALA A 110 8.37 -4.76 -3.70
N PHE A 111 8.82 -5.85 -3.07
CA PHE A 111 8.75 -7.20 -3.65
C PHE A 111 7.31 -7.68 -3.85
N ALA A 112 6.54 -7.68 -2.78
CA ALA A 112 5.17 -8.20 -2.77
C ALA A 112 4.11 -7.10 -2.63
N ASN A 113 4.51 -5.84 -2.63
CA ASN A 113 3.62 -4.72 -2.32
C ASN A 113 3.00 -4.80 -0.90
N ARG A 114 3.57 -5.59 0.00
CA ARG A 114 3.09 -5.80 1.36
C ARG A 114 3.35 -4.57 2.22
N VAL A 115 2.33 -4.09 2.93
CA VAL A 115 2.53 -3.10 4.00
C VAL A 115 3.12 -3.83 5.19
N VAL A 116 4.39 -3.57 5.49
CA VAL A 116 5.16 -4.25 6.54
C VAL A 116 5.15 -3.48 7.87
N GLY A 117 4.82 -2.19 7.83
CA GLY A 117 4.64 -1.36 9.00
C GLY A 117 3.78 -0.15 8.69
N TRP A 118 3.00 0.29 9.66
CA TRP A 118 2.21 1.50 9.57
C TRP A 118 1.93 2.07 10.97
N ALA A 119 1.65 3.36 11.03
CA ALA A 119 1.27 4.07 12.24
C ALA A 119 0.39 5.26 11.90
N VAL A 120 -0.38 5.73 12.88
CA VAL A 120 -1.23 6.91 12.77
C VAL A 120 -0.97 7.91 13.90
N ASP A 121 -1.16 9.19 13.60
CA ASP A 121 -1.03 10.28 14.59
C ASP A 121 -1.86 11.50 14.14
N PRO A 122 -2.41 12.29 15.04
CA PRO A 122 -3.04 13.57 14.69
C PRO A 122 -2.10 14.56 14.00
N ARG A 123 -0.78 14.41 14.14
CA ARG A 123 0.25 15.30 13.61
C ARG A 123 1.26 14.54 12.74
N ALA A 124 1.72 15.19 11.67
CA ALA A 124 2.74 14.63 10.78
C ALA A 124 4.15 14.87 11.35
N THR A 125 4.50 14.17 12.42
CA THR A 125 5.79 14.32 13.13
C THR A 125 6.82 13.28 12.70
N THR A 126 8.06 13.41 13.16
CA THR A 126 9.10 12.39 12.99
C THR A 126 8.76 11.13 13.77
N GLU A 127 8.10 11.27 14.93
CA GLU A 127 7.64 10.16 15.75
C GLU A 127 6.66 9.25 15.00
N LEU A 128 5.78 9.81 14.18
CA LEU A 128 4.85 9.04 13.34
C LEU A 128 5.60 8.10 12.38
N VAL A 129 6.60 8.63 11.66
CA VAL A 129 7.35 7.82 10.69
C VAL A 129 8.30 6.83 11.37
N LEU A 130 8.82 7.18 12.56
CA LEU A 130 9.58 6.25 13.40
C LEU A 130 8.72 5.10 13.90
N ALA A 131 7.50 5.36 14.37
CA ALA A 131 6.57 4.33 14.81
C ALA A 131 6.22 3.35 13.65
N ALA A 132 6.01 3.86 12.44
CA ALA A 132 5.79 3.01 11.26
C ALA A 132 7.02 2.15 10.91
N LEU A 133 8.24 2.72 11.04
CA LEU A 133 9.49 1.98 10.84
C LEU A 133 9.70 0.91 11.92
N ASP A 134 9.48 1.25 13.20
CA ASP A 134 9.63 0.30 14.31
C ASP A 134 8.62 -0.85 14.21
N HIS A 135 7.38 -0.59 13.77
CA HIS A 135 6.42 -1.63 13.45
C HIS A 135 6.94 -2.55 12.32
N ALA A 136 7.50 -1.98 11.24
CA ALA A 136 8.10 -2.75 10.17
C ALA A 136 9.26 -3.63 10.65
N LEU A 137 10.16 -3.09 11.47
CA LEU A 137 11.29 -3.81 12.04
C LEU A 137 10.84 -4.94 13.00
N ALA A 138 9.78 -4.73 13.76
CA ALA A 138 9.21 -5.76 14.64
C ALA A 138 8.54 -6.89 13.85
N SER A 139 7.96 -6.60 12.68
CA SER A 139 7.25 -7.57 11.84
C SER A 139 8.17 -8.34 10.87
N ARG A 140 9.43 -7.91 10.68
CA ARG A 140 10.33 -8.43 9.65
C ARG A 140 11.73 -8.72 10.19
N GLN A 141 12.33 -9.79 9.68
CA GLN A 141 13.76 -10.02 9.87
C GLN A 141 14.54 -9.25 8.79
N VAL A 142 15.31 -8.27 9.22
CA VAL A 142 16.15 -7.44 8.36
C VAL A 142 17.60 -7.83 8.55
N HIS A 143 18.31 -8.06 7.45
CA HIS A 143 19.75 -8.34 7.48
C HIS A 143 20.52 -7.07 7.14
N THR A 144 21.49 -6.75 7.97
CA THR A 144 22.37 -5.57 7.82
C THR A 144 22.94 -5.45 6.41
N GLY A 145 22.82 -4.26 5.82
CA GLY A 145 23.36 -3.94 4.50
C GLY A 145 22.59 -4.50 3.29
N GLN A 146 21.47 -5.20 3.51
CA GLN A 146 20.69 -5.79 2.43
C GLN A 146 19.43 -5.04 2.05
N LEU A 147 18.97 -4.14 2.93
CA LEU A 147 17.73 -3.39 2.75
C LEU A 147 18.00 -1.93 2.43
N ILE A 148 17.37 -1.43 1.39
CA ILE A 148 17.29 -0.02 1.05
C ILE A 148 15.92 0.50 1.53
N PHE A 149 15.93 1.59 2.30
CA PHE A 149 14.73 2.30 2.71
C PHE A 149 14.59 3.59 1.91
N HIS A 150 13.59 3.66 1.05
CA HIS A 150 13.35 4.77 0.17
C HIS A 150 12.12 5.60 0.61
N SER A 151 12.28 6.92 0.64
CA SER A 151 11.20 7.85 0.96
C SER A 151 11.31 9.15 0.16
N ASP A 152 10.29 9.99 0.25
CA ASP A 152 10.40 11.37 -0.20
C ASP A 152 11.40 12.18 0.65
N LYS A 153 11.76 13.39 0.19
CA LYS A 153 12.60 14.34 0.95
C LYS A 153 11.82 15.10 2.03
N GLY A 154 10.76 14.53 2.57
CA GLY A 154 9.99 15.11 3.65
C GLY A 154 10.83 15.36 4.91
N ALA A 155 10.51 16.43 5.67
CA ALA A 155 11.24 16.80 6.87
C ALA A 155 11.33 15.66 7.89
N GLN A 156 10.32 14.82 7.94
CA GLN A 156 10.22 13.71 8.89
C GLN A 156 11.21 12.60 8.55
N TYR A 157 11.37 12.28 7.26
CA TYR A 157 12.29 11.24 6.76
C TYR A 157 13.76 11.71 6.70
N THR A 158 13.99 13.03 6.62
CA THR A 158 15.35 13.61 6.63
C THR A 158 15.81 14.04 8.03
N ALA A 159 14.98 13.85 9.05
CA ALA A 159 15.34 14.14 10.43
C ALA A 159 16.49 13.23 10.90
N LEU A 160 17.44 13.80 11.64
CA LEU A 160 18.62 13.08 12.14
C LEU A 160 18.23 11.80 12.91
N ARG A 161 17.23 11.88 13.78
CA ARG A 161 16.74 10.72 14.56
C ARG A 161 16.23 9.58 13.68
N PHE A 162 15.54 9.91 12.58
CA PHE A 162 15.04 8.90 11.64
C PHE A 162 16.18 8.25 10.87
N THR A 163 17.11 9.06 10.34
CA THR A 163 18.30 8.55 9.63
C THR A 163 19.16 7.69 10.55
N GLN A 164 19.37 8.13 11.79
CA GLN A 164 20.13 7.34 12.78
C GLN A 164 19.45 5.99 13.06
N ARG A 165 18.13 5.96 13.20
CA ARG A 165 17.39 4.72 13.43
C ARG A 165 17.53 3.72 12.28
N LEU A 166 17.59 4.20 11.02
CA LEU A 166 17.89 3.34 9.86
C LEU A 166 19.30 2.76 9.91
N VAL A 167 20.30 3.62 10.22
CA VAL A 167 21.70 3.20 10.34
C VAL A 167 21.88 2.17 11.45
N ASP A 168 21.27 2.39 12.63
CA ASP A 168 21.31 1.46 13.76
C ASP A 168 20.68 0.10 13.42
N ALA A 169 19.69 0.08 12.53
CA ALA A 169 19.09 -1.14 12.00
C ALA A 169 19.87 -1.75 10.82
N GLY A 170 21.00 -1.16 10.40
CA GLY A 170 21.79 -1.62 9.25
C GLY A 170 21.10 -1.43 7.90
N ILE A 171 20.20 -0.44 7.78
CA ILE A 171 19.40 -0.15 6.59
C ILE A 171 20.00 1.06 5.85
N ALA A 172 20.16 0.95 4.54
CA ALA A 172 20.64 2.04 3.71
C ALA A 172 19.51 3.04 3.42
N PRO A 173 19.63 4.31 3.86
CA PRO A 173 18.64 5.33 3.49
C PRO A 173 18.79 5.74 2.02
N SER A 174 17.65 5.96 1.35
CA SER A 174 17.57 6.47 -0.02
C SER A 174 16.45 7.51 -0.10
N THR A 175 16.66 8.59 -0.85
CA THR A 175 15.61 9.59 -1.08
C THR A 175 15.47 9.91 -2.56
N GLY A 176 14.23 10.07 -3.02
CA GLY A 176 13.93 10.42 -4.40
C GLY A 176 14.56 11.75 -4.84
N SER A 177 14.67 11.97 -6.13
CA SER A 177 15.15 13.23 -6.71
C SER A 177 14.18 14.38 -6.46
N VAL A 178 14.66 15.62 -6.52
CA VAL A 178 13.80 16.81 -6.31
C VAL A 178 12.87 17.00 -7.50
N GLY A 179 11.55 16.96 -7.25
CA GLY A 179 10.53 17.33 -8.24
C GLY A 179 10.06 16.17 -9.13
N ASP A 180 10.49 14.95 -8.91
CA ASP A 180 10.04 13.79 -9.69
C ASP A 180 8.95 13.00 -8.94
N SER A 181 7.72 13.10 -9.45
CA SER A 181 6.57 12.35 -8.94
C SER A 181 6.63 10.84 -9.24
N PHE A 182 7.56 10.40 -10.11
CA PHE A 182 7.74 8.97 -10.41
C PHE A 182 8.51 8.25 -9.31
N ASP A 183 9.35 8.96 -8.55
CA ASP A 183 10.20 8.38 -7.52
C ASP A 183 9.42 7.82 -6.32
N ASN A 184 8.14 8.19 -6.17
CA ASN A 184 7.28 7.66 -5.11
C ASN A 184 5.97 7.01 -5.64
N ALA A 185 5.92 6.71 -6.94
CA ALA A 185 4.72 6.16 -7.57
C ALA A 185 4.20 4.87 -6.91
N LEU A 186 5.09 4.06 -6.34
CA LEU A 186 4.72 2.84 -5.62
C LEU A 186 3.93 3.17 -4.34
N ALA A 187 4.37 4.13 -3.55
CA ALA A 187 3.68 4.56 -2.34
C ALA A 187 2.38 5.31 -2.67
N GLU A 188 2.39 6.18 -3.67
CA GLU A 188 1.19 6.88 -4.14
C GLU A 188 0.10 5.92 -4.64
N ASN A 189 0.48 4.82 -5.27
CA ASN A 189 -0.45 3.77 -5.69
C ASN A 189 -1.14 3.11 -4.49
N LEU A 190 -0.44 2.88 -3.37
CA LEU A 190 -1.04 2.39 -2.14
C LEU A 190 -2.11 3.36 -1.62
N TRP A 191 -1.78 4.65 -1.53
CA TRP A 191 -2.70 5.67 -1.02
C TRP A 191 -3.94 5.85 -1.89
N SER A 192 -3.75 5.85 -3.20
CA SER A 192 -4.87 5.91 -4.14
C SER A 192 -5.80 4.72 -3.97
N THR A 193 -5.23 3.52 -3.87
CA THR A 193 -5.99 2.28 -3.66
C THR A 193 -6.75 2.30 -2.33
N LEU A 194 -6.06 2.60 -1.23
CA LEU A 194 -6.65 2.66 0.11
C LEU A 194 -7.78 3.70 0.17
N LYS A 195 -7.52 4.91 -0.29
CA LYS A 195 -8.54 5.97 -0.26
C LYS A 195 -9.76 5.65 -1.13
N ILE A 196 -9.55 5.05 -2.31
CA ILE A 196 -10.67 4.65 -3.17
C ILE A 196 -11.49 3.57 -2.49
N GLU A 197 -10.87 2.52 -1.98
CA GLU A 197 -11.55 1.33 -1.50
C GLU A 197 -12.12 1.51 -0.09
N LEU A 198 -11.46 2.29 0.77
CA LEU A 198 -11.88 2.51 2.16
C LEU A 198 -12.73 3.75 2.36
N VAL A 199 -12.48 4.82 1.60
CA VAL A 199 -13.12 6.13 1.86
C VAL A 199 -14.07 6.54 0.75
N TYR A 200 -13.55 6.69 -0.47
CA TYR A 200 -14.31 7.38 -1.52
C TYR A 200 -15.41 6.54 -2.14
N TRP A 201 -15.15 5.25 -2.38
CA TRP A 201 -16.13 4.38 -2.98
C TRP A 201 -17.30 4.05 -2.04
N PRO A 202 -17.05 3.68 -0.77
CA PRO A 202 -18.14 3.49 0.18
C PRO A 202 -18.80 4.80 0.59
N GLY A 203 -18.18 5.96 0.35
CA GLY A 203 -18.63 7.24 0.88
C GLY A 203 -18.45 7.34 2.40
N THR A 204 -17.44 6.64 2.94
CA THR A 204 -17.20 6.56 4.37
C THR A 204 -16.74 7.91 4.93
N THR A 205 -17.37 8.34 6.01
CA THR A 205 -16.93 9.44 6.85
C THR A 205 -16.66 8.89 8.25
N PHE A 206 -15.50 9.21 8.81
CA PHE A 206 -15.13 8.78 10.16
C PHE A 206 -15.48 9.87 11.16
N ALA A 207 -16.27 9.56 12.19
CA ALA A 207 -16.60 10.51 13.23
C ALA A 207 -15.36 10.82 14.10
N THR A 208 -14.56 9.80 14.41
CA THR A 208 -13.39 9.92 15.28
C THR A 208 -12.12 9.39 14.60
N ARG A 209 -10.96 9.77 15.14
CA ARG A 209 -9.67 9.22 14.72
C ARG A 209 -9.55 7.74 15.03
N ALA A 210 -10.07 7.31 16.18
CA ALA A 210 -10.09 5.91 16.59
C ALA A 210 -10.90 5.03 15.62
N GLU A 211 -12.04 5.52 15.13
CA GLU A 211 -12.84 4.83 14.11
C GLU A 211 -12.04 4.66 12.81
N ALA A 212 -11.36 5.72 12.36
CA ALA A 212 -10.50 5.67 11.17
C ALA A 212 -9.33 4.70 11.34
N GLU A 213 -8.68 4.68 12.51
CA GLU A 213 -7.60 3.75 12.85
C GLU A 213 -8.07 2.28 12.83
N HIS A 214 -9.21 1.98 13.44
CA HIS A 214 -9.80 0.64 13.38
C HIS A 214 -10.15 0.21 11.95
N ALA A 215 -10.64 1.14 11.12
CA ALA A 215 -10.93 0.85 9.72
C ALA A 215 -9.64 0.58 8.92
N LEU A 216 -8.55 1.31 9.21
CA LEU A 216 -7.23 1.07 8.63
C LEU A 216 -6.68 -0.29 9.02
N LEU A 217 -6.79 -0.70 10.29
CA LEU A 217 -6.39 -2.02 10.77
C LEU A 217 -7.12 -3.13 10.00
N ARG A 218 -8.45 -3.07 9.93
CA ARG A 218 -9.24 -4.05 9.16
C ARG A 218 -8.86 -4.06 7.68
N TYR A 219 -8.59 -2.87 7.11
CA TYR A 219 -8.24 -2.76 5.70
C TYR A 219 -6.83 -3.28 5.42
N ILE A 220 -5.80 -2.83 6.15
CA ILE A 220 -4.40 -3.17 5.88
C ILE A 220 -4.12 -4.63 6.27
N ASP A 221 -4.39 -4.98 7.53
CA ASP A 221 -4.00 -6.28 8.09
C ASP A 221 -5.07 -7.36 7.87
N GLY A 222 -6.35 -6.98 7.79
CA GLY A 222 -7.45 -7.93 7.55
C GLY A 222 -7.77 -8.17 6.07
N TRP A 223 -7.42 -7.25 5.19
CA TRP A 223 -7.80 -7.34 3.77
C TRP A 223 -6.63 -7.14 2.80
N TYR A 224 -5.96 -5.98 2.83
CA TYR A 224 -4.96 -5.62 1.82
C TYR A 224 -3.81 -6.62 1.75
N ASN A 225 -3.16 -6.90 2.86
CA ASN A 225 -2.04 -7.84 2.92
C ASN A 225 -2.49 -9.30 2.67
N PRO A 226 -3.48 -9.86 3.40
CA PRO A 226 -3.74 -11.30 3.31
C PRO A 226 -4.65 -11.71 2.15
N ARG A 227 -5.48 -10.80 1.61
CA ARG A 227 -6.57 -11.19 0.70
C ARG A 227 -6.70 -10.38 -0.58
N ARG A 228 -6.27 -9.11 -0.57
CA ARG A 228 -6.48 -8.24 -1.72
C ARG A 228 -5.59 -8.64 -2.88
N ILE A 229 -6.17 -9.28 -3.90
CA ILE A 229 -5.44 -9.71 -5.09
C ILE A 229 -4.99 -8.52 -5.94
N GLN A 230 -3.79 -8.65 -6.53
CA GLN A 230 -3.16 -7.64 -7.36
C GLN A 230 -2.75 -8.25 -8.71
N ALA A 231 -3.09 -7.58 -9.81
CA ALA A 231 -2.74 -8.06 -11.15
C ALA A 231 -1.22 -8.17 -11.36
N GLY A 232 -0.46 -7.20 -10.80
CA GLY A 232 1.01 -7.21 -10.86
C GLY A 232 1.67 -8.36 -10.08
N LEU A 233 0.93 -9.01 -9.18
CA LEU A 233 1.36 -10.21 -8.43
C LEU A 233 0.74 -11.50 -9.00
N GLY A 234 0.39 -11.51 -10.27
CA GLY A 234 -0.24 -12.69 -10.90
C GLY A 234 -1.63 -13.02 -10.37
N GLY A 235 -2.32 -12.07 -9.72
CA GLY A 235 -3.63 -12.30 -9.10
C GLY A 235 -3.54 -12.88 -7.68
N LEU A 236 -2.39 -12.79 -7.06
CA LEU A 236 -2.18 -13.13 -5.64
C LEU A 236 -2.32 -11.89 -4.75
N SER A 237 -2.58 -12.10 -3.47
CA SER A 237 -2.40 -11.07 -2.45
C SER A 237 -0.92 -10.91 -2.09
N PRO A 238 -0.52 -9.81 -1.41
CA PRO A 238 0.84 -9.64 -0.93
C PRO A 238 1.37 -10.83 -0.11
N ASP A 239 0.58 -11.33 0.84
CA ASP A 239 0.98 -12.46 1.70
C ASP A 239 1.10 -13.76 0.91
N GLU A 240 0.16 -14.04 0.00
CA GLU A 240 0.21 -15.22 -0.87
C GLU A 240 1.42 -15.19 -1.80
N TYR A 241 1.77 -14.01 -2.34
CA TYR A 241 2.92 -13.84 -3.22
C TYR A 241 4.25 -14.12 -2.49
N GLU A 242 4.41 -13.59 -1.26
CA GLU A 242 5.58 -13.90 -0.44
C GLU A 242 5.63 -15.38 -0.03
N GLN A 243 4.47 -15.98 0.28
CA GLN A 243 4.41 -17.40 0.63
C GLN A 243 4.81 -18.29 -0.54
N ALA A 244 4.35 -17.98 -1.76
CA ALA A 244 4.74 -18.69 -2.97
C ALA A 244 6.25 -18.61 -3.21
N HIS A 245 6.85 -17.42 -3.04
CA HIS A 245 8.30 -17.23 -3.16
C HIS A 245 9.12 -18.06 -2.14
N ARG A 246 8.64 -18.16 -0.89
CA ARG A 246 9.32 -18.98 0.14
C ARG A 246 9.24 -20.48 -0.14
N GLN A 247 8.23 -20.93 -0.89
CA GLN A 247 8.04 -22.33 -1.25
C GLN A 247 8.77 -22.73 -2.52
N ASP A 248 9.26 -21.76 -3.29
CA ASP A 248 10.00 -22.02 -4.53
C ASP A 248 11.38 -22.61 -4.21
N PRO A 249 11.72 -23.83 -4.73
CA PRO A 249 13.01 -24.47 -4.47
C PRO A 249 14.21 -23.68 -4.99
N GLU A 250 14.04 -22.83 -6.02
CA GLU A 250 15.12 -22.01 -6.59
C GLU A 250 15.57 -20.86 -5.66
N HIS A 251 14.82 -20.61 -4.57
CA HIS A 251 15.07 -19.53 -3.64
C HIS A 251 15.42 -20.01 -2.21
N ARG A 252 15.68 -21.31 -2.04
CA ARG A 252 16.14 -21.91 -0.77
C ARG A 252 17.65 -21.92 -0.61
#